data_2d259fd9160ea378e12c8b454dbb8139
#
_entry.id   2d259fd9160ea378e12c8b454dbb8139
#
_cell.length_a   1.000
_cell.length_b   1.000
_cell.length_c   1.000
_cell.angle_alpha   90.00
_cell.angle_beta   90.00
_cell.angle_gamma   90.00
#
_symmetry.space_group_name_H-M   'P 1'
#
loop_
_entity.id
_entity.type
_entity.pdbx_description
1 polymer ?
#
loop_
_entity_poly.entity_id
_entity_poly.type
_entity_poly.pdbx_seq_one_letter_code
_entity_poly.pdbx_strand_id
1 'polypeptide(L)'
;MKKLIAVAVVAMMILGTSVSANEWNKIRIGVEGAYPPFSKVEKDGTLVGFDIDIAMALCEEIGAECVLVPQDWDGIIPALLARKYDAIIASMSITEERKKKVAFSGKYYNTPAKFARKKGSGITISKAG
;
A
#
# COMPACT_ATOMS: atom_id res chain seq x y z
N MET A 1 12.46 20.77 53.99
CA MET A 1 11.64 19.64 53.54
C MET A 1 10.74 19.99 52.36
N LYS A 2 9.95 21.07 52.36
CA LYS A 2 9.04 21.45 51.26
C LYS A 2 9.76 21.74 49.93
N LYS A 3 10.98 22.30 49.94
CA LYS A 3 11.77 22.60 48.72
C LYS A 3 12.39 21.34 48.06
N LEU A 4 12.70 20.32 48.84
CA LEU A 4 13.23 19.04 48.33
C LEU A 4 12.13 18.20 47.66
N ILE A 5 10.90 18.28 48.14
CA ILE A 5 9.75 17.59 47.53
C ILE A 5 9.39 18.19 46.16
N ALA A 6 9.47 19.52 46.03
CA ALA A 6 9.21 20.19 44.74
C ALA A 6 10.23 19.81 43.66
N VAL A 7 11.49 19.63 43.98
CA VAL A 7 12.54 19.21 43.04
C VAL A 7 12.33 17.74 42.60
N ALA A 8 11.93 16.87 43.51
CA ALA A 8 11.64 15.47 43.19
C ALA A 8 10.43 15.31 42.27
N VAL A 9 9.39 16.13 42.40
CA VAL A 9 8.21 16.09 41.52
C VAL A 9 8.54 16.59 40.09
N VAL A 10 9.38 17.61 39.96
CA VAL A 10 9.83 18.10 38.64
C VAL A 10 10.74 17.09 37.94
N ALA A 11 11.61 16.38 38.67
CA ALA A 11 12.46 15.33 38.10
C ALA A 11 11.64 14.10 37.61
N MET A 12 10.49 13.82 38.20
CA MET A 12 9.61 12.71 37.80
C MET A 12 8.78 13.00 36.54
N MET A 13 8.60 14.29 36.18
CA MET A 13 7.90 14.66 34.92
C MET A 13 8.79 14.62 33.67
N ILE A 14 10.10 14.43 33.81
CA ILE A 14 11.07 14.37 32.71
C ILE A 14 11.30 12.93 32.24
N LEU A 15 10.75 11.91 32.90
CA LEU A 15 10.66 10.56 32.38
C LEU A 15 9.60 10.56 31.28
N GLY A 16 9.94 11.24 30.16
CA GLY A 16 9.13 11.25 28.95
C GLY A 16 8.82 9.82 28.54
N THR A 17 7.56 9.51 28.45
CA THR A 17 7.08 8.31 27.76
C THR A 17 7.70 8.33 26.38
N SER A 18 8.70 7.49 26.14
CA SER A 18 9.15 7.17 24.81
C SER A 18 7.92 6.61 24.09
N VAL A 19 7.28 7.44 23.26
CA VAL A 19 6.31 6.94 22.29
C VAL A 19 7.14 6.04 21.39
N SER A 20 7.08 4.74 21.67
CA SER A 20 7.62 3.74 20.76
C SER A 20 6.83 3.88 19.46
N ALA A 21 7.41 4.56 18.49
CA ALA A 21 6.94 4.44 17.12
C ALA A 21 6.90 2.94 16.83
N ASN A 22 5.78 2.45 16.34
CA ASN A 22 5.63 1.05 15.98
C ASN A 22 6.65 0.78 14.86
N GLU A 23 7.82 0.24 15.20
CA GLU A 23 8.85 -0.10 14.22
C GLU A 23 8.32 -1.29 13.44
N TRP A 24 7.90 -1.04 12.20
CA TRP A 24 7.53 -2.07 11.26
C TRP A 24 8.79 -2.81 10.79
N ASN A 25 9.22 -3.82 11.53
CA ASN A 25 10.37 -4.63 11.14
C ASN A 25 10.05 -5.54 9.95
N LYS A 26 8.78 -5.90 9.78
CA LYS A 26 8.31 -6.76 8.69
C LYS A 26 6.94 -6.33 8.20
N ILE A 27 6.78 -6.18 6.88
CA ILE A 27 5.54 -5.79 6.21
C ILE A 27 5.20 -6.85 5.15
N ARG A 28 3.99 -7.36 5.20
CA ARG A 28 3.43 -8.25 4.18
C ARG A 28 2.65 -7.40 3.19
N ILE A 29 2.92 -7.53 1.90
CA ILE A 29 2.30 -6.73 0.84
C ILE A 29 1.57 -7.65 -0.12
N GLY A 30 0.25 -7.48 -0.23
CA GLY A 30 -0.57 -8.13 -1.23
C GLY A 30 -0.33 -7.56 -2.62
N VAL A 31 -0.04 -8.41 -3.60
CA VAL A 31 0.19 -8.06 -5.00
C VAL A 31 -0.61 -9.00 -5.90
N GLU A 32 -1.06 -8.53 -7.07
CA GLU A 32 -1.89 -9.38 -7.94
C GLU A 32 -1.06 -10.45 -8.67
N GLY A 33 0.09 -10.09 -9.24
CA GLY A 33 0.95 -11.01 -10.00
C GLY A 33 0.46 -11.40 -11.39
N ALA A 34 -0.67 -10.86 -11.86
CA ALA A 34 -1.27 -11.17 -13.16
C ALA A 34 -1.59 -9.92 -14.01
N TYR A 35 -0.96 -8.80 -13.74
CA TYR A 35 -1.19 -7.51 -14.41
C TYR A 35 0.10 -6.90 -14.98
N PRO A 36 0.72 -7.50 -16.03
CA PRO A 36 1.92 -6.93 -16.64
C PRO A 36 1.61 -5.60 -17.36
N PRO A 37 2.52 -4.62 -17.38
CA PRO A 37 3.88 -4.66 -16.82
C PRO A 37 3.98 -4.27 -15.33
N PHE A 38 2.86 -4.11 -14.64
CA PHE A 38 2.82 -3.62 -13.25
C PHE A 38 3.16 -4.72 -12.25
N SER A 39 2.59 -5.91 -12.42
CA SER A 39 2.83 -7.05 -11.55
C SER A 39 2.69 -8.36 -12.34
N LYS A 40 3.68 -9.23 -12.28
CA LYS A 40 3.72 -10.51 -12.98
C LYS A 40 4.46 -11.55 -12.17
N VAL A 41 3.93 -12.77 -12.16
CA VAL A 41 4.66 -13.95 -11.71
C VAL A 41 5.38 -14.57 -12.91
N GLU A 42 6.70 -14.70 -12.84
CA GLU A 42 7.51 -15.38 -13.85
C GLU A 42 7.37 -16.92 -13.71
N LYS A 43 7.90 -17.66 -14.70
CA LYS A 43 7.81 -19.14 -14.73
C LYS A 43 8.48 -19.80 -13.53
N ASP A 44 9.49 -19.16 -12.95
CA ASP A 44 10.21 -19.64 -11.76
C ASP A 44 9.56 -19.23 -10.44
N GLY A 45 8.40 -18.54 -10.50
CA GLY A 45 7.68 -18.02 -9.34
C GLY A 45 8.10 -16.64 -8.88
N THR A 46 9.09 -16.01 -9.51
CA THR A 46 9.55 -14.67 -9.15
C THR A 46 8.50 -13.62 -9.50
N LEU A 47 8.22 -12.71 -8.58
CA LEU A 47 7.39 -11.54 -8.81
C LEU A 47 8.22 -10.40 -9.39
N VAL A 48 7.75 -9.81 -10.49
CA VAL A 48 8.41 -8.70 -11.18
C VAL A 48 7.40 -7.65 -11.64
N GLY A 49 7.84 -6.43 -11.89
CA GLY A 49 7.05 -5.35 -12.47
C GLY A 49 7.08 -4.08 -11.65
N PHE A 50 6.47 -3.02 -12.20
CA PHE A 50 6.51 -1.68 -11.63
C PHE A 50 5.98 -1.61 -10.18
N ASP A 51 4.85 -2.26 -9.89
CA ASP A 51 4.28 -2.29 -8.54
C ASP A 51 5.19 -3.04 -7.55
N ILE A 52 5.90 -4.06 -8.05
CA ILE A 52 6.86 -4.84 -7.26
C ILE A 52 8.08 -3.97 -6.90
N ASP A 53 8.63 -3.26 -7.90
CA ASP A 53 9.78 -2.37 -7.70
C ASP A 53 9.44 -1.23 -6.72
N ILE A 54 8.24 -0.63 -6.84
CA ILE A 54 7.74 0.39 -5.90
C ILE A 54 7.59 -0.20 -4.49
N ALA A 55 7.02 -1.41 -4.35
CA ALA A 55 6.87 -2.05 -3.06
C ALA A 55 8.23 -2.24 -2.38
N MET A 56 9.21 -2.76 -3.10
CA MET A 56 10.54 -3.02 -2.55
C MET A 56 11.30 -1.73 -2.20
N ALA A 57 11.20 -0.69 -3.05
CA ALA A 57 11.82 0.61 -2.78
C ALA A 57 11.20 1.29 -1.54
N LEU A 58 9.89 1.20 -1.34
CA LEU A 58 9.23 1.71 -0.14
C LEU A 58 9.71 0.97 1.12
N CYS A 59 9.91 -0.33 1.04
CA CYS A 59 10.40 -1.13 2.15
C CYS A 59 11.84 -0.79 2.53
N GLU A 60 12.69 -0.59 1.53
CA GLU A 60 14.06 -0.12 1.73
C GLU A 60 14.09 1.25 2.42
N GLU A 61 13.26 2.20 1.97
CA GLU A 61 13.17 3.54 2.57
C GLU A 61 12.68 3.51 4.02
N ILE A 62 11.74 2.63 4.34
CA ILE A 62 11.22 2.45 5.71
C ILE A 62 12.20 1.67 6.59
N GLY A 63 13.13 0.93 6.00
CA GLY A 63 14.03 0.02 6.70
C GLY A 63 13.35 -1.27 7.20
N ALA A 64 12.28 -1.73 6.51
CA ALA A 64 11.53 -2.92 6.86
C ALA A 64 11.80 -4.10 5.92
N GLU A 65 11.77 -5.32 6.45
CA GLU A 65 11.71 -6.54 5.63
C GLU A 65 10.33 -6.63 4.98
N CYS A 66 10.25 -6.74 3.66
CA CYS A 66 8.99 -6.93 2.97
C CYS A 66 8.81 -8.34 2.44
N VAL A 67 7.60 -8.86 2.61
CA VAL A 67 7.15 -10.13 2.05
C VAL A 67 6.03 -9.86 1.08
N LEU A 68 6.25 -10.15 -0.19
CA LEU A 68 5.23 -10.05 -1.23
C LEU A 68 4.32 -11.29 -1.17
N VAL A 69 3.02 -11.08 -1.17
CA VAL A 69 2.00 -12.13 -1.09
C VAL A 69 1.13 -12.07 -2.34
N PRO A 70 1.30 -12.98 -3.30
CA PRO A 70 0.43 -13.06 -4.46
C PRO A 70 -1.01 -13.37 -4.05
N GLN A 71 -1.95 -12.64 -4.64
CA GLN A 71 -3.37 -12.79 -4.37
C GLN A 71 -4.18 -12.38 -5.60
N ASP A 72 -5.12 -13.21 -6.01
CA ASP A 72 -6.04 -12.90 -7.10
C ASP A 72 -6.83 -11.63 -6.80
N TRP A 73 -7.11 -10.85 -7.85
CA TRP A 73 -7.75 -9.55 -7.77
C TRP A 73 -9.05 -9.55 -6.96
N ASP A 74 -9.94 -10.51 -7.19
CA ASP A 74 -11.24 -10.56 -6.51
C ASP A 74 -11.12 -10.79 -5.01
N GLY A 75 -10.04 -11.43 -4.58
CA GLY A 75 -9.75 -11.72 -3.18
C GLY A 75 -8.88 -10.67 -2.48
N ILE A 76 -8.32 -9.68 -3.20
CA ILE A 76 -7.23 -8.85 -2.66
C ILE A 76 -7.67 -7.95 -1.50
N ILE A 77 -8.81 -7.26 -1.58
CA ILE A 77 -9.34 -6.47 -0.46
C ILE A 77 -9.88 -7.38 0.67
N PRO A 78 -10.68 -8.42 0.40
CA PRO A 78 -11.07 -9.38 1.44
C PRO A 78 -9.91 -9.96 2.24
N ALA A 79 -8.81 -10.31 1.58
CA ALA A 79 -7.63 -10.86 2.24
C ALA A 79 -6.89 -9.82 3.12
N LEU A 80 -6.84 -8.54 2.70
CA LEU A 80 -6.35 -7.45 3.55
C LEU A 80 -7.21 -7.31 4.82
N LEU A 81 -8.53 -7.30 4.68
CA LEU A 81 -9.46 -7.20 5.81
C LEU A 81 -9.34 -8.41 6.75
N ALA A 82 -9.03 -9.59 6.21
CA ALA A 82 -8.72 -10.80 6.98
C ALA A 82 -7.29 -10.82 7.54
N ARG A 83 -6.50 -9.74 7.38
CA ARG A 83 -5.13 -9.59 7.87
C ARG A 83 -4.15 -10.64 7.33
N LYS A 84 -4.36 -11.13 6.11
CA LYS A 84 -3.39 -12.01 5.44
C LYS A 84 -2.11 -11.25 5.08
N TYR A 85 -2.21 -9.96 4.85
CA TYR A 85 -1.11 -9.01 4.65
C TYR A 85 -1.49 -7.64 5.21
N ASP A 86 -0.56 -6.70 5.23
CA ASP A 86 -0.66 -5.44 5.95
C ASP A 86 -0.97 -4.27 5.01
N ALA A 87 -0.59 -4.40 3.73
CA ALA A 87 -0.84 -3.42 2.68
C ALA A 87 -1.10 -4.10 1.33
N ILE A 88 -1.64 -3.36 0.37
CA ILE A 88 -1.78 -3.76 -1.03
C ILE A 88 -1.02 -2.79 -1.91
N ILE A 89 -0.21 -3.30 -2.84
CA ILE A 89 0.37 -2.53 -3.95
C ILE A 89 0.04 -3.31 -5.24
N ALA A 90 -0.96 -2.84 -5.97
CA ALA A 90 -1.51 -3.56 -7.11
C ALA A 90 -2.20 -2.62 -8.13
N SER A 91 -1.65 -1.43 -8.36
CA SER A 91 -2.20 -0.45 -9.32
C SER A 91 -3.70 -0.17 -9.14
N MET A 92 -4.20 -0.30 -7.91
CA MET A 92 -5.62 -0.22 -7.59
C MET A 92 -6.15 1.21 -7.69
N SER A 93 -7.15 1.42 -8.53
CA SER A 93 -7.83 2.72 -8.63
C SER A 93 -8.51 3.09 -7.32
N ILE A 94 -8.32 4.34 -6.91
CA ILE A 94 -9.00 4.92 -5.75
C ILE A 94 -10.44 5.24 -6.13
N THR A 95 -11.41 4.56 -5.52
CA THR A 95 -12.83 4.79 -5.73
C THR A 95 -13.54 5.01 -4.40
N GLU A 96 -14.66 5.72 -4.41
CA GLU A 96 -15.45 5.97 -3.19
C GLU A 96 -15.97 4.66 -2.56
N GLU A 97 -16.27 3.67 -3.39
CA GLU A 97 -16.69 2.35 -2.90
C GLU A 97 -15.57 1.64 -2.13
N ARG A 98 -14.34 1.66 -2.69
CA ARG A 98 -13.18 1.04 -2.03
C ARG A 98 -12.77 1.78 -0.77
N LYS A 99 -12.82 3.11 -0.78
CA LYS A 99 -12.55 3.96 0.40
C LYS A 99 -13.45 3.64 1.60
N LYS A 100 -14.66 3.12 1.37
CA LYS A 100 -15.54 2.66 2.46
C LYS A 100 -15.01 1.42 3.18
N LYS A 101 -14.10 0.67 2.55
CA LYS A 101 -13.59 -0.61 3.06
C LYS A 101 -12.14 -0.51 3.53
N VAL A 102 -11.30 0.27 2.84
CA VAL A 102 -9.87 0.39 3.09
C VAL A 102 -9.39 1.83 2.92
N ALA A 103 -8.31 2.19 3.63
CA ALA A 103 -7.62 3.46 3.43
C ALA A 103 -6.73 3.40 2.18
N PHE A 104 -6.50 4.54 1.56
CA PHE A 104 -5.61 4.71 0.42
C PHE A 104 -4.54 5.76 0.71
N SER A 105 -3.36 5.55 0.19
CA SER A 105 -2.32 6.59 0.05
C SER A 105 -2.69 7.60 -1.04
N GLY A 106 -1.85 8.58 -1.29
CA GLY A 106 -1.84 9.34 -2.54
C GLY A 106 -1.52 8.44 -3.74
N LYS A 107 -1.84 8.92 -4.95
CA LYS A 107 -1.49 8.21 -6.18
C LYS A 107 0.03 8.18 -6.37
N TYR A 108 0.59 7.01 -6.66
CA TYR A 108 2.01 6.86 -6.98
C TYR A 108 2.31 6.88 -8.48
N TYR A 109 1.29 6.78 -9.34
CA TYR A 109 1.38 7.06 -10.78
C TYR A 109 0.00 7.46 -11.34
N ASN A 110 -0.06 7.91 -12.58
CA ASN A 110 -1.29 8.33 -13.22
C ASN A 110 -1.46 7.69 -14.59
N THR A 111 -2.61 7.04 -14.79
CA THR A 111 -3.04 6.53 -16.10
C THR A 111 -4.34 7.20 -16.50
N PRO A 112 -4.38 7.90 -17.64
CA PRO A 112 -5.63 8.42 -18.15
C PRO A 112 -6.55 7.29 -18.64
N ALA A 113 -7.83 7.36 -18.30
CA ALA A 113 -8.82 6.47 -18.87
C ALA A 113 -8.90 6.66 -20.39
N LYS A 114 -8.96 5.55 -21.13
CA LYS A 114 -9.11 5.53 -22.61
C LYS A 114 -10.21 4.58 -23.00
N PHE A 115 -10.92 4.93 -24.07
CA PHE A 115 -11.87 4.04 -24.68
C PHE A 115 -11.17 3.16 -25.72
N ALA A 116 -11.47 1.87 -25.70
CA ALA A 116 -11.06 0.94 -26.75
C ALA A 116 -12.28 0.51 -27.56
N ARG A 117 -12.11 0.40 -28.88
CA ARG A 117 -13.13 -0.14 -29.79
C ARG A 117 -12.52 -1.14 -30.76
N LYS A 118 -13.32 -2.06 -31.26
CA LYS A 118 -12.89 -2.97 -32.32
C LYS A 118 -12.60 -2.16 -33.60
N LYS A 119 -11.46 -2.40 -34.21
CA LYS A 119 -11.11 -1.78 -35.50
C LYS A 119 -12.21 -2.09 -36.53
N GLY A 120 -12.71 -1.06 -37.23
CA GLY A 120 -13.78 -1.22 -38.22
C GLY A 120 -15.21 -1.29 -37.66
N SER A 121 -15.43 -1.09 -36.35
CA SER A 121 -16.76 -1.12 -35.70
C SER A 121 -17.71 0.02 -36.10
N GLY A 122 -17.25 1.05 -36.80
CA GLY A 122 -18.02 2.27 -37.08
C GLY A 122 -18.41 3.13 -35.91
N ILE A 123 -18.09 2.72 -34.65
CA ILE A 123 -18.40 3.46 -33.45
C ILE A 123 -17.51 4.69 -33.38
N THR A 124 -18.11 5.88 -33.27
CA THR A 124 -17.40 7.14 -33.02
C THR A 124 -17.58 7.53 -31.56
N ILE A 125 -16.45 7.74 -30.84
CA ILE A 125 -16.46 8.22 -29.48
C ILE A 125 -16.18 9.72 -29.56
N SER A 126 -17.21 10.56 -29.33
CA SER A 126 -17.07 12.00 -29.20
C SER A 126 -16.79 12.38 -27.75
N LYS A 127 -16.03 13.45 -27.52
CA LYS A 127 -16.00 14.09 -26.20
C LYS A 127 -17.42 14.53 -25.85
N ALA A 128 -17.93 14.06 -24.73
CA ALA A 128 -19.07 14.73 -24.12
C ALA A 128 -18.64 16.16 -23.78
N GLY A 129 -19.43 17.12 -24.24
CA GLY A 129 -19.21 18.53 -23.97
C GLY A 129 -19.37 18.88 -22.49
#